data_663abfb428a786b1293641ea1a605c26
#
_entry.id   663abfb428a786b1293641ea1a605c26
#
_cell.length_a   1.000
_cell.length_b   1.000
_cell.length_c   1.000
_cell.angle_alpha   90.00
_cell.angle_beta   90.00
_cell.angle_gamma   90.00
#
_symmetry.space_group_name_H-M   'P 1'
#
loop_
_entity.id
_entity.type
_entity.pdbx_description
1 polymer ?
#
loop_
_entity_poly.entity_id
_entity_poly.type
_entity_poly.pdbx_seq_one_letter_code
_entity_poly.pdbx_strand_id
1 'polypeptide(L)'
;MARTISVAALQTSYGEDLQANIDKTIDLIRQAAGRGAQVILPSELFQGPYFCVSQEERWFGTAHPWREHPCVTALQPVAAELGVAIPVSIFEREGPHYFNSMVMLDADGSALGVYRKSHIPDGPGYQEKYYFRPGDTGFKVWNTRHGRIGVGICWDQWLSLIHISEPTRPY
;
A
#
# COMPACT_ATOMS: atom_id res chain seq x y z
N MET A 1 24.83 -17.84 -4.34
CA MET A 1 25.00 -16.45 -4.81
C MET A 1 23.86 -15.62 -4.23
N ALA A 2 24.14 -14.44 -3.69
CA ALA A 2 23.11 -13.51 -3.24
C ALA A 2 22.26 -13.07 -4.46
N ARG A 3 20.93 -13.12 -4.35
CA ARG A 3 20.01 -12.65 -5.37
C ARG A 3 19.78 -11.15 -5.15
N THR A 4 20.03 -10.33 -6.15
CA THR A 4 19.71 -8.89 -6.11
C THR A 4 18.28 -8.68 -6.61
N ILE A 5 17.50 -7.87 -5.89
CA ILE A 5 16.16 -7.41 -6.28
C ILE A 5 16.23 -5.91 -6.49
N SER A 6 15.73 -5.43 -7.64
CA SER A 6 15.58 -4.01 -7.91
C SER A 6 14.21 -3.53 -7.42
N VAL A 7 14.20 -2.48 -6.59
CA VAL A 7 12.98 -1.90 -6.04
C VAL A 7 12.84 -0.45 -6.45
N ALA A 8 11.60 0.03 -6.60
CA ALA A 8 11.30 1.43 -6.87
C ALA A 8 10.23 1.94 -5.92
N ALA A 9 10.40 3.16 -5.41
CA ALA A 9 9.36 3.91 -4.73
C ALA A 9 8.90 5.05 -5.65
N LEU A 10 7.59 5.16 -5.85
CA LEU A 10 7.00 6.20 -6.68
C LEU A 10 6.72 7.43 -5.82
N GLN A 11 7.20 8.58 -6.29
CA GLN A 11 6.98 9.86 -5.62
C GLN A 11 6.30 10.83 -6.58
N THR A 12 5.06 11.23 -6.24
CA THR A 12 4.27 12.18 -7.00
C THR A 12 3.20 12.80 -6.12
N SER A 13 2.47 13.80 -6.62
CA SER A 13 1.26 14.35 -6.01
C SER A 13 0.02 13.77 -6.66
N TYR A 14 -1.06 13.64 -5.89
CA TYR A 14 -2.35 13.14 -6.33
C TYR A 14 -3.45 14.18 -6.11
N GLY A 15 -4.43 14.20 -7.01
CA GLY A 15 -5.63 15.04 -6.94
C GLY A 15 -6.84 14.27 -6.42
N GLU A 16 -8.03 14.85 -6.56
CA GLU A 16 -9.30 14.23 -6.14
C GLU A 16 -9.86 13.25 -7.19
N ASP A 17 -9.41 13.32 -8.44
CA ASP A 17 -9.86 12.42 -9.51
C ASP A 17 -9.17 11.07 -9.40
N LEU A 18 -9.93 10.07 -8.96
CA LEU A 18 -9.46 8.69 -8.77
C LEU A 18 -8.88 8.08 -10.05
N GLN A 19 -9.56 8.26 -11.21
CA GLN A 19 -9.10 7.66 -12.45
C GLN A 19 -7.79 8.30 -12.92
N ALA A 20 -7.67 9.61 -12.84
CA ALA A 20 -6.43 10.32 -13.17
C ALA A 20 -5.26 9.89 -12.25
N ASN A 21 -5.53 9.61 -10.97
CA ASN A 21 -4.52 9.10 -10.04
C ASN A 21 -4.09 7.66 -10.38
N ILE A 22 -5.04 6.79 -10.74
CA ILE A 22 -4.76 5.43 -11.19
C ILE A 22 -3.91 5.45 -12.47
N ASP A 23 -4.31 6.23 -13.48
CA ASP A 23 -3.61 6.31 -14.76
C ASP A 23 -2.18 6.83 -14.57
N LYS A 24 -2.00 7.89 -13.79
CA LYS A 24 -0.68 8.41 -13.41
C LYS A 24 0.17 7.35 -12.72
N THR A 25 -0.41 6.59 -11.80
CA THR A 25 0.31 5.54 -11.08
C THR A 25 0.73 4.42 -12.02
N ILE A 26 -0.13 4.01 -12.94
CA ILE A 26 0.19 3.01 -13.99
C ILE A 26 1.36 3.49 -14.86
N ASP A 27 1.35 4.74 -15.29
CA ASP A 27 2.44 5.30 -16.09
C ASP A 27 3.78 5.29 -15.34
N LEU A 28 3.77 5.65 -14.06
CA LEU A 28 4.96 5.61 -13.22
C LEU A 28 5.45 4.18 -12.98
N ILE A 29 4.54 3.22 -12.79
CA ILE A 29 4.85 1.79 -12.66
C ILE A 29 5.53 1.29 -13.95
N ARG A 30 4.99 1.62 -15.14
CA ARG A 30 5.58 1.25 -16.44
C ARG A 30 6.98 1.83 -16.60
N GLN A 31 7.20 3.09 -16.21
CA GLN A 31 8.51 3.72 -16.23
C GLN A 31 9.51 3.03 -15.29
N ALA A 32 9.08 2.68 -14.06
CA ALA A 32 9.93 1.99 -13.11
C ALA A 32 10.27 0.56 -13.57
N ALA A 33 9.29 -0.18 -14.08
CA ALA A 33 9.50 -1.51 -14.65
C ALA A 33 10.45 -1.47 -15.86
N GLY A 34 10.30 -0.48 -16.76
CA GLY A 34 11.20 -0.25 -17.88
C GLY A 34 12.66 0.05 -17.48
N ARG A 35 12.88 0.49 -16.23
CA ARG A 35 14.21 0.67 -15.62
C ARG A 35 14.69 -0.56 -14.85
N GLY A 36 13.95 -1.66 -14.90
CA GLY A 36 14.31 -2.93 -14.30
C GLY A 36 13.82 -3.14 -12.86
N ALA A 37 12.91 -2.30 -12.35
CA ALA A 37 12.32 -2.52 -11.04
C ALA A 37 11.41 -3.77 -11.05
N GLN A 38 11.53 -4.59 -10.03
CA GLN A 38 10.80 -5.85 -9.84
C GLN A 38 9.73 -5.74 -8.74
N VAL A 39 9.95 -4.85 -7.78
CA VAL A 39 8.98 -4.49 -6.75
C VAL A 39 8.80 -2.97 -6.80
N ILE A 40 7.57 -2.52 -6.96
CA ILE A 40 7.25 -1.11 -7.18
C ILE A 40 6.21 -0.65 -6.18
N LEU A 41 6.58 0.33 -5.35
CA LEU A 41 5.77 0.83 -4.24
C LEU A 41 5.15 2.19 -4.62
N PRO A 42 3.84 2.28 -4.85
CA PRO A 42 3.10 3.54 -4.90
C PRO A 42 3.04 4.24 -3.54
N SER A 43 2.68 5.53 -3.54
CA SER A 43 2.49 6.29 -2.30
C SER A 43 1.32 5.75 -1.47
N GLU A 44 1.36 5.97 -0.16
CA GLU A 44 0.26 5.69 0.76
C GLU A 44 -1.01 6.43 0.29
N LEU A 45 -2.15 5.71 0.24
CA LEU A 45 -3.48 6.25 -0.12
C LEU A 45 -3.52 7.00 -1.46
N PHE A 46 -2.78 6.56 -2.46
CA PHE A 46 -2.63 7.23 -3.75
C PHE A 46 -3.93 7.39 -4.56
N GLN A 47 -5.04 6.81 -4.09
CA GLN A 47 -6.37 6.98 -4.67
C GLN A 47 -6.87 8.43 -4.66
N GLY A 48 -6.30 9.30 -3.81
CA GLY A 48 -6.66 10.70 -3.66
C GLY A 48 -5.53 11.52 -3.09
N PRO A 49 -5.78 12.81 -2.78
CA PRO A 49 -4.89 13.57 -1.94
C PRO A 49 -4.85 12.95 -0.54
N TYR A 50 -3.82 13.25 0.24
CA TYR A 50 -3.79 12.79 1.63
C TYR A 50 -4.87 13.52 2.45
N PHE A 51 -6.08 12.95 2.45
CA PHE A 51 -7.28 13.58 3.02
C PHE A 51 -7.28 13.65 4.55
N CYS A 52 -6.39 12.93 5.23
CA CYS A 52 -6.32 12.93 6.70
C CYS A 52 -5.77 14.22 7.31
N VAL A 53 -5.48 15.24 6.50
CA VAL A 53 -5.15 16.60 6.98
C VAL A 53 -6.33 17.27 7.68
N SER A 54 -7.57 16.86 7.38
CA SER A 54 -8.82 17.35 7.94
C SER A 54 -9.80 16.22 8.20
N GLN A 55 -10.92 16.53 8.89
CA GLN A 55 -12.00 15.58 9.15
C GLN A 55 -13.19 15.93 8.25
N GLU A 56 -13.33 15.21 7.14
CA GLU A 56 -14.39 15.44 6.16
C GLU A 56 -15.10 14.13 5.82
N GLU A 57 -16.40 14.06 6.12
CA GLU A 57 -17.22 12.86 5.90
C GLU A 57 -17.24 12.37 4.45
N ARG A 58 -17.08 13.30 3.48
CA ARG A 58 -17.11 12.97 2.05
C ARG A 58 -16.10 11.88 1.64
N TRP A 59 -14.98 11.79 2.34
CA TRP A 59 -13.93 10.83 2.03
C TRP A 59 -14.31 9.38 2.32
N PHE A 60 -15.22 9.13 3.26
CA PHE A 60 -15.71 7.76 3.49
C PHE A 60 -16.37 7.14 2.26
N GLY A 61 -16.92 7.98 1.36
CA GLY A 61 -17.48 7.52 0.07
C GLY A 61 -16.45 6.98 -0.92
N THR A 62 -15.15 7.20 -0.67
CA THR A 62 -14.06 6.69 -1.52
C THR A 62 -13.49 5.35 -1.06
N ALA A 63 -13.98 4.82 0.07
CA ALA A 63 -13.54 3.53 0.61
C ALA A 63 -14.32 2.37 -0.02
N HIS A 64 -13.61 1.32 -0.41
CA HIS A 64 -14.17 0.12 -1.02
C HIS A 64 -13.65 -1.15 -0.36
N PRO A 65 -14.36 -2.28 -0.45
CA PRO A 65 -13.82 -3.59 -0.10
C PRO A 65 -12.53 -3.85 -0.90
N TRP A 66 -11.49 -4.37 -0.25
CA TRP A 66 -10.18 -4.46 -0.90
C TRP A 66 -10.18 -5.28 -2.20
N ARG A 67 -11.05 -6.32 -2.32
CA ARG A 67 -11.14 -7.15 -3.53
C ARG A 67 -11.77 -6.44 -4.72
N GLU A 68 -12.60 -5.44 -4.43
CA GLU A 68 -13.35 -4.67 -5.43
C GLU A 68 -12.80 -3.24 -5.56
N HIS A 69 -11.72 -2.93 -4.82
CA HIS A 69 -11.17 -1.59 -4.80
C HIS A 69 -10.62 -1.19 -6.17
N PRO A 70 -11.03 -0.04 -6.74
CA PRO A 70 -10.64 0.37 -8.09
C PRO A 70 -9.12 0.36 -8.32
N CYS A 71 -8.33 0.81 -7.34
CA CYS A 71 -6.87 0.78 -7.43
C CYS A 71 -6.33 -0.64 -7.53
N VAL A 72 -6.90 -1.60 -6.80
CA VAL A 72 -6.46 -3.00 -6.82
C VAL A 72 -6.80 -3.63 -8.17
N THR A 73 -8.06 -3.52 -8.58
CA THR A 73 -8.54 -4.11 -9.84
C THR A 73 -7.83 -3.55 -11.07
N ALA A 74 -7.50 -2.25 -11.07
CA ALA A 74 -6.76 -1.62 -12.15
C ALA A 74 -5.28 -2.05 -12.20
N LEU A 75 -4.64 -2.28 -11.05
CA LEU A 75 -3.21 -2.62 -11.00
C LEU A 75 -2.93 -4.12 -11.15
N GLN A 76 -3.91 -5.02 -10.94
CA GLN A 76 -3.73 -6.46 -11.15
C GLN A 76 -3.25 -6.81 -12.57
N PRO A 77 -3.92 -6.36 -13.66
CA PRO A 77 -3.46 -6.65 -15.01
C PRO A 77 -2.10 -6.01 -15.32
N VAL A 78 -1.79 -4.84 -14.75
CA VAL A 78 -0.51 -4.16 -14.93
C VAL A 78 0.63 -4.94 -14.26
N ALA A 79 0.40 -5.48 -13.06
CA ALA A 79 1.36 -6.34 -12.37
C ALA A 79 1.68 -7.59 -13.20
N ALA A 80 0.64 -8.25 -13.75
CA ALA A 80 0.79 -9.42 -14.63
C ALA A 80 1.51 -9.09 -15.94
N GLU A 81 1.14 -8.00 -16.61
CA GLU A 81 1.74 -7.56 -17.87
C GLU A 81 3.24 -7.30 -17.72
N LEU A 82 3.62 -6.62 -16.66
CA LEU A 82 5.00 -6.18 -16.42
C LEU A 82 5.84 -7.21 -15.63
N GLY A 83 5.19 -8.21 -15.05
CA GLY A 83 5.86 -9.21 -14.21
C GLY A 83 6.44 -8.63 -12.91
N VAL A 84 5.78 -7.65 -12.30
CA VAL A 84 6.25 -6.92 -11.11
C VAL A 84 5.33 -7.15 -9.91
N ALA A 85 5.89 -7.13 -8.69
CA ALA A 85 5.11 -7.12 -7.47
C ALA A 85 4.78 -5.69 -7.05
N ILE A 86 3.53 -5.44 -6.63
CA ILE A 86 3.05 -4.11 -6.28
C ILE A 86 2.31 -4.15 -4.94
N PRO A 87 2.84 -3.52 -3.88
CA PRO A 87 2.08 -3.24 -2.66
C PRO A 87 1.12 -2.06 -2.92
N VAL A 88 -0.17 -2.33 -3.04
CA VAL A 88 -1.20 -1.33 -3.40
C VAL A 88 -1.85 -0.76 -2.14
N SER A 89 -1.56 0.50 -1.82
CA SER A 89 -2.17 1.19 -0.67
C SER A 89 -3.57 1.70 -1.01
N ILE A 90 -4.52 1.49 -0.11
CA ILE A 90 -5.94 1.79 -0.31
C ILE A 90 -6.64 2.26 0.96
N PHE A 91 -7.74 3.02 0.80
CA PHE A 91 -8.75 3.23 1.82
C PHE A 91 -9.77 2.09 1.76
N GLU A 92 -9.63 1.14 2.67
CA GLU A 92 -10.48 -0.07 2.71
C GLU A 92 -11.73 0.16 3.54
N ARG A 93 -12.87 -0.38 3.06
CA ARG A 93 -14.08 -0.59 3.85
C ARG A 93 -14.34 -2.08 4.02
N GLU A 94 -14.49 -2.52 5.26
CA GLU A 94 -14.89 -3.90 5.60
C GLU A 94 -16.08 -3.87 6.56
N GLY A 95 -17.26 -4.18 6.03
CA GLY A 95 -18.52 -4.01 6.75
C GLY A 95 -18.70 -2.56 7.24
N PRO A 96 -18.88 -2.33 8.55
CA PRO A 96 -19.01 -0.99 9.13
C PRO A 96 -17.66 -0.33 9.44
N HIS A 97 -16.52 -0.98 9.11
CA HIS A 97 -15.20 -0.55 9.51
C HIS A 97 -14.38 -0.03 8.34
N TYR A 98 -13.47 0.90 8.66
CA TYR A 98 -12.58 1.52 7.70
C TYR A 98 -11.13 1.35 8.12
N PHE A 99 -10.25 1.09 7.16
CA PHE A 99 -8.84 0.82 7.39
C PHE A 99 -7.95 1.52 6.36
N ASN A 100 -6.78 1.91 6.80
CA ASN A 100 -5.67 2.19 5.91
C ASN A 100 -4.99 0.84 5.61
N SER A 101 -5.06 0.40 4.38
CA SER A 101 -4.71 -0.98 4.01
C SER A 101 -3.74 -1.03 2.84
N MET A 102 -3.04 -2.16 2.74
CA MET A 102 -2.19 -2.47 1.61
C MET A 102 -2.51 -3.88 1.12
N VAL A 103 -2.75 -4.01 -0.18
CA VAL A 103 -2.94 -5.28 -0.87
C VAL A 103 -1.67 -5.64 -1.62
N MET A 104 -1.11 -6.81 -1.36
CA MET A 104 0.06 -7.30 -2.09
C MET A 104 -0.37 -7.95 -3.40
N LEU A 105 0.02 -7.36 -4.53
CA LEU A 105 -0.08 -7.99 -5.84
C LEU A 105 1.23 -8.67 -6.20
N ASP A 106 1.15 -9.92 -6.67
CA ASP A 106 2.32 -10.62 -7.21
C ASP A 106 2.49 -10.38 -8.72
N ALA A 107 3.60 -10.81 -9.24
CA ALA A 107 4.03 -10.64 -10.62
C ALA A 107 3.15 -11.34 -11.68
N ASP A 108 2.19 -12.15 -11.27
CA ASP A 108 1.16 -12.75 -12.12
C ASP A 108 -0.18 -12.01 -12.03
N GLY A 109 -0.24 -10.90 -11.27
CA GLY A 109 -1.44 -10.12 -11.00
C GLY A 109 -2.32 -10.68 -9.89
N SER A 110 -1.95 -11.80 -9.26
CA SER A 110 -2.70 -12.35 -8.14
C SER A 110 -2.60 -11.46 -6.91
N ALA A 111 -3.72 -11.28 -6.20
CA ALA A 111 -3.76 -10.59 -4.92
C ALA A 111 -3.47 -11.59 -3.79
N LEU A 112 -2.32 -11.49 -3.15
CA LEU A 112 -1.86 -12.41 -2.11
C LEU A 112 -2.51 -12.13 -0.74
N GLY A 113 -3.26 -11.04 -0.61
CA GLY A 113 -3.99 -10.68 0.59
C GLY A 113 -3.72 -9.25 1.05
N VAL A 114 -4.33 -8.88 2.17
CA VAL A 114 -4.33 -7.53 2.71
C VAL A 114 -3.58 -7.44 4.04
N TYR A 115 -2.86 -6.35 4.23
CA TYR A 115 -2.36 -5.87 5.51
C TYR A 115 -3.10 -4.59 5.87
N ARG A 116 -3.60 -4.48 7.09
CA ARG A 116 -4.25 -3.29 7.65
C ARG A 116 -3.29 -2.61 8.62
N LYS A 117 -3.02 -1.33 8.42
CA LYS A 117 -2.12 -0.51 9.24
C LYS A 117 -2.40 -0.70 10.72
N SER A 118 -1.42 -1.19 11.47
CA SER A 118 -1.59 -1.52 12.89
C SER A 118 -1.58 -0.27 13.77
N HIS A 119 -0.77 0.73 13.42
CA HIS A 119 -0.55 1.92 14.24
C HIS A 119 -1.09 3.16 13.52
N ILE A 120 -2.19 3.68 14.03
CA ILE A 120 -2.88 4.84 13.46
C ILE A 120 -2.44 6.11 14.20
N PRO A 121 -1.70 7.03 13.53
CA PRO A 121 -1.33 8.31 14.12
C PRO A 121 -2.53 9.25 14.24
N ASP A 122 -2.39 10.25 15.12
CA ASP A 122 -3.36 11.32 15.23
C ASP A 122 -2.69 12.61 15.70
N GLY A 123 -2.96 13.70 14.98
CA GLY A 123 -2.43 15.02 15.27
C GLY A 123 -2.74 16.04 14.19
N PRO A 124 -2.33 17.30 14.37
CA PRO A 124 -2.52 18.33 13.35
C PRO A 124 -1.87 17.92 12.02
N GLY A 125 -2.68 17.88 10.96
CA GLY A 125 -2.23 17.53 9.61
C GLY A 125 -2.19 16.02 9.31
N TYR A 126 -2.50 15.15 10.29
CA TYR A 126 -2.59 13.69 10.10
C TYR A 126 -3.62 13.08 11.07
N GLN A 127 -4.88 13.47 10.91
CA GLN A 127 -6.01 13.07 11.77
C GLN A 127 -6.56 11.71 11.33
N GLU A 128 -5.68 10.70 11.28
CA GLU A 128 -6.02 9.39 10.74
C GLU A 128 -7.03 8.62 11.59
N LYS A 129 -7.07 8.83 12.91
CA LYS A 129 -8.03 8.15 13.80
C LYS A 129 -9.49 8.53 13.53
N TYR A 130 -9.74 9.64 12.83
CA TYR A 130 -11.09 9.98 12.38
C TYR A 130 -11.60 9.00 11.32
N TYR A 131 -10.70 8.52 10.46
CA TYR A 131 -11.03 7.66 9.32
C TYR A 131 -10.80 6.18 9.59
N PHE A 132 -9.72 5.82 10.26
CA PHE A 132 -9.25 4.44 10.34
C PHE A 132 -9.25 3.92 11.77
N ARG A 133 -9.66 2.68 11.90
CA ARG A 133 -9.38 1.91 13.11
C ARG A 133 -8.03 1.18 12.98
N PRO A 134 -7.38 0.80 14.11
CA PRO A 134 -6.22 -0.07 14.07
C PRO A 134 -6.48 -1.38 13.34
N GLY A 135 -5.51 -1.81 12.55
CA GLY A 135 -5.59 -3.05 11.79
C GLY A 135 -5.63 -4.30 12.67
N ASP A 136 -6.28 -5.32 12.16
CA ASP A 136 -6.54 -6.60 12.81
C ASP A 136 -5.88 -7.79 12.10
N THR A 137 -5.07 -7.53 11.08
CA THR A 137 -4.43 -8.58 10.26
C THR A 137 -3.10 -9.08 10.83
N GLY A 138 -2.52 -8.37 11.81
CA GLY A 138 -1.13 -8.55 12.22
C GLY A 138 -0.14 -8.21 11.10
N PHE A 139 1.16 -8.17 11.43
CA PHE A 139 2.22 -8.02 10.43
C PHE A 139 2.33 -9.26 9.56
N LYS A 140 2.57 -9.05 8.27
CA LYS A 140 2.61 -10.12 7.27
C LYS A 140 3.87 -10.08 6.42
N VAL A 141 4.27 -11.25 5.96
CA VAL A 141 5.30 -11.43 4.94
C VAL A 141 4.72 -12.31 3.84
N TRP A 142 4.77 -11.83 2.61
CA TRP A 142 4.31 -12.56 1.44
C TRP A 142 5.47 -13.16 0.66
N ASN A 143 5.26 -14.39 0.18
CA ASN A 143 6.18 -15.01 -0.76
C ASN A 143 5.76 -14.58 -2.17
N THR A 144 6.48 -13.63 -2.74
CA THR A 144 6.26 -13.18 -4.11
C THR A 144 7.24 -13.86 -5.06
N ARG A 145 7.00 -13.76 -6.36
CA ARG A 145 7.93 -14.24 -7.39
C ARG A 145 9.33 -13.65 -7.23
N HIS A 146 9.44 -12.43 -6.73
CA HIS A 146 10.71 -11.72 -6.60
C HIS A 146 11.41 -11.94 -5.26
N GLY A 147 10.69 -12.39 -4.24
CA GLY A 147 11.23 -12.67 -2.92
C GLY A 147 10.19 -12.58 -1.82
N ARG A 148 10.65 -12.66 -0.58
CA ARG A 148 9.80 -12.49 0.60
C ARG A 148 9.72 -11.01 0.93
N ILE A 149 8.50 -10.46 0.95
CA ILE A 149 8.25 -9.02 1.15
C ILE A 149 7.35 -8.84 2.37
N GLY A 150 7.84 -8.10 3.36
CA GLY A 150 7.05 -7.56 4.47
C GLY A 150 6.79 -6.08 4.24
N VAL A 151 5.65 -5.58 4.72
CA VAL A 151 5.26 -4.18 4.58
C VAL A 151 4.80 -3.64 5.93
N GLY A 152 5.23 -2.43 6.24
CA GLY A 152 4.68 -1.57 7.28
C GLY A 152 4.22 -0.26 6.63
N ILE A 153 3.16 0.35 7.15
CA ILE A 153 2.62 1.59 6.61
C ILE A 153 2.96 2.75 7.55
N CYS A 154 3.73 3.73 7.05
CA CYS A 154 4.02 5.00 7.71
C CYS A 154 4.45 4.84 9.19
N TRP A 155 3.56 5.09 10.15
CA TRP A 155 3.84 5.07 11.59
C TRP A 155 4.27 3.70 12.12
N ASP A 156 3.91 2.61 11.43
CA ASP A 156 4.34 1.27 11.82
C ASP A 156 5.87 1.18 11.95
N GLN A 157 6.61 1.89 11.09
CA GLN A 157 8.09 1.86 11.10
C GLN A 157 8.73 2.49 12.35
N TRP A 158 7.98 3.34 13.07
CA TRP A 158 8.51 4.04 14.24
C TRP A 158 8.29 3.28 15.54
N LEU A 159 7.48 2.24 15.53
CA LEU A 159 7.07 1.53 16.74
C LEU A 159 7.81 0.21 16.92
N SER A 160 8.06 -0.16 18.15
CA SER A 160 8.99 -1.21 18.56
C SER A 160 8.67 -2.62 18.04
N LEU A 161 7.46 -2.89 17.58
CA LEU A 161 7.09 -4.21 17.05
C LEU A 161 7.86 -4.56 15.78
N ILE A 162 8.23 -3.59 14.95
CA ILE A 162 9.12 -3.82 13.80
C ILE A 162 10.54 -4.14 14.29
N HIS A 163 10.99 -3.51 15.36
CA HIS A 163 12.31 -3.75 15.95
C HIS A 163 12.37 -5.08 16.72
N ILE A 164 11.25 -5.56 17.24
CA ILE A 164 11.14 -6.87 17.93
C ILE A 164 11.15 -8.03 16.93
N SER A 165 10.67 -7.81 15.71
CA SER A 165 10.66 -8.83 14.66
C SER A 165 12.03 -9.00 13.96
N GLU A 166 12.98 -8.11 14.19
CA GLU A 166 14.36 -8.35 13.77
C GLU A 166 15.00 -9.40 14.68
N PRO A 167 15.70 -10.40 14.12
CA PRO A 167 16.50 -11.31 14.94
C PRO A 167 17.47 -10.46 15.75
N THR A 168 17.45 -10.63 17.07
CA THR A 168 18.33 -9.97 18.00
C THR A 168 19.76 -9.97 17.45
N ARG A 169 20.29 -8.80 17.11
CA ARG A 169 21.72 -8.68 16.84
C ARG A 169 22.43 -9.06 18.14
N PRO A 170 23.33 -10.03 18.14
CA PRO A 170 24.19 -10.21 19.29
C PRO A 170 24.97 -8.91 19.47
N TYR A 171 24.86 -8.32 20.67
CA TYR A 171 25.67 -7.16 21.10
C TYR A 171 27.15 -7.54 21.14
#